data_b587826641b54747cb798be56fc8e034
#
_entry.id   b587826641b54747cb798be56fc8e034
#
_cell.length_a   1.000
_cell.length_b   1.000
_cell.length_c   1.000
_cell.angle_alpha   90.00
_cell.angle_beta   90.00
_cell.angle_gamma   90.00
#
_symmetry.space_group_name_H-M   'P 1'
#
loop_
_entity.id
_entity.type
_entity.pdbx_description
1 polymer ?
#
loop_
_entity_poly.entity_id
_entity_poly.type
_entity_poly.pdbx_seq_one_letter_code
_entity_poly.pdbx_strand_id
1 'polypeptide(L)'
;MLIFVGTLVTLLSVFGGYALEGGHLGALVQPVEILMIAGAGIGAFILGNGVKTIKSTLLVIPTLFKGSKYNKDVYMELMGLLYVLLAKARKEGTLTLESDIEDPHKSPIFSQYPKLLADHHIVEFMTDYLRLMVGGNMNAFEIESLMDEEIETHHVEGEAPALALQKVGDAMPAFGIVAAVMGVVHTMASADQPPAILGEMIAQALVGTFLGILISYGFIGPLSSVAEQRVAEQTKMFQCIKVTILASLNGYAPAIAVEFGRKVLFSTERPSFSELEEHVRRVKAK
;
A
#
# COMPACT_ATOMS: atom_id res chain seq x y z
N MET A 1 -9.65 9.65 1.30
CA MET A 1 -10.42 10.64 2.11
C MET A 1 -9.77 10.88 3.47
N LEU A 2 -9.43 9.82 4.25
CA LEU A 2 -8.84 9.98 5.59
C LEU A 2 -7.49 10.72 5.62
N ILE A 3 -6.63 10.52 4.61
CA ILE A 3 -5.35 11.23 4.50
C ILE A 3 -5.58 12.76 4.44
N PHE A 4 -6.53 13.22 3.62
CA PHE A 4 -6.85 14.65 3.54
C PHE A 4 -7.40 15.21 4.84
N VAL A 5 -8.27 14.45 5.52
CA VAL A 5 -8.81 14.84 6.83
C VAL A 5 -7.68 14.89 7.87
N GLY A 6 -6.82 13.87 7.94
CA GLY A 6 -5.68 13.85 8.85
C GLY A 6 -4.70 14.99 8.58
N THR A 7 -4.35 15.25 7.32
CA THR A 7 -3.52 16.40 6.92
C THR A 7 -4.12 17.72 7.38
N LEU A 8 -5.42 17.91 7.14
CA LEU A 8 -6.12 19.15 7.57
C LEU A 8 -6.11 19.30 9.08
N VAL A 9 -6.40 18.25 9.83
CA VAL A 9 -6.37 18.27 11.31
C VAL A 9 -4.97 18.60 11.81
N THR A 10 -3.92 17.97 11.25
CA THR A 10 -2.52 18.27 11.63
C THR A 10 -2.18 19.74 11.38
N LEU A 11 -2.47 20.25 10.19
CA LEU A 11 -2.18 21.64 9.82
C LEU A 11 -2.96 22.62 10.70
N LEU A 12 -4.25 22.41 10.88
CA LEU A 12 -5.08 23.30 11.72
C LEU A 12 -4.67 23.26 13.19
N SER A 13 -4.32 22.10 13.74
CA SER A 13 -3.90 21.99 15.14
C SER A 13 -2.55 22.66 15.35
N VAL A 14 -1.57 22.45 14.51
CA VAL A 14 -0.22 23.00 14.68
C VAL A 14 -0.20 24.49 14.37
N PHE A 15 -0.63 24.89 13.17
CA PHE A 15 -0.56 26.31 12.76
C PHE A 15 -1.66 27.15 13.37
N GLY A 16 -2.86 26.57 13.58
CA GLY A 16 -3.96 27.25 14.26
C GLY A 16 -3.65 27.46 15.74
N GLY A 17 -3.11 26.46 16.43
CA GLY A 17 -2.65 26.59 17.81
C GLY A 17 -1.59 27.69 17.97
N TYR A 18 -0.56 27.69 17.10
CA TYR A 18 0.47 28.72 17.09
C TYR A 18 -0.09 30.12 16.85
N ALA A 19 -1.05 30.27 15.93
CA ALA A 19 -1.71 31.55 15.68
C ALA A 19 -2.57 32.01 16.86
N LEU A 20 -3.26 31.09 17.56
CA LEU A 20 -4.05 31.41 18.77
C LEU A 20 -3.18 31.91 19.95
N GLU A 21 -1.94 31.46 20.06
CA GLU A 21 -0.94 31.97 21.01
C GLU A 21 -0.38 33.36 20.63
N GLY A 22 -0.81 33.91 19.48
CA GLY A 22 -0.31 35.20 18.98
C GLY A 22 0.96 35.08 18.13
N GLY A 23 1.32 33.87 17.73
CA GLY A 23 2.49 33.59 16.86
C GLY A 23 2.27 34.13 15.43
N HIS A 24 3.32 34.70 14.86
CA HIS A 24 3.31 35.18 13.47
C HIS A 24 3.63 34.06 12.51
N LEU A 25 2.62 33.52 11.79
CA LEU A 25 2.80 32.41 10.83
C LEU A 25 3.88 32.70 9.78
N GLY A 26 4.07 33.97 9.40
CA GLY A 26 5.13 34.36 8.47
C GLY A 26 6.54 34.02 8.93
N ALA A 27 6.78 33.99 10.26
CA ALA A 27 8.08 33.60 10.83
C ALA A 27 8.42 32.11 10.58
N LEU A 28 7.39 31.28 10.38
CA LEU A 28 7.57 29.85 10.09
C LEU A 28 7.87 29.56 8.60
N VAL A 29 7.74 30.58 7.73
CA VAL A 29 8.02 30.43 6.30
C VAL A 29 9.49 30.70 6.08
N GLN A 30 10.30 29.64 6.06
CA GLN A 30 11.75 29.69 5.92
C GLN A 30 12.17 28.86 4.67
N PRO A 31 12.21 29.47 3.45
CA PRO A 31 12.47 28.74 2.20
C PRO A 31 13.84 28.06 2.20
N VAL A 32 14.86 28.67 2.81
CA VAL A 32 16.21 28.12 2.88
C VAL A 32 16.26 26.88 3.75
N GLU A 33 15.60 26.91 4.90
CA GLU A 33 15.46 25.75 5.80
C GLU A 33 14.74 24.60 5.10
N ILE A 34 13.64 24.90 4.39
CA ILE A 34 12.91 23.91 3.59
C ILE A 34 13.82 23.31 2.52
N LEU A 35 14.62 24.12 1.82
CA LEU A 35 15.57 23.65 0.80
C LEU A 35 16.63 22.72 1.41
N MET A 36 17.20 23.06 2.57
CA MET A 36 18.19 22.23 3.24
C MET A 36 17.60 20.88 3.65
N ILE A 37 16.45 20.88 4.31
CA ILE A 37 15.81 19.67 4.84
C ILE A 37 15.30 18.79 3.70
N ALA A 38 14.50 19.34 2.79
CA ALA A 38 13.92 18.59 1.69
C ALA A 38 15.00 18.14 0.68
N GLY A 39 15.98 19.00 0.38
CA GLY A 39 17.09 18.67 -0.51
C GLY A 39 17.96 17.54 0.05
N ALA A 40 18.32 17.60 1.34
CA ALA A 40 19.06 16.54 2.01
C ALA A 40 18.25 15.23 2.05
N GLY A 41 16.95 15.31 2.34
CA GLY A 41 16.06 14.15 2.33
C GLY A 41 15.94 13.49 0.95
N ILE A 42 15.77 14.28 -0.11
CA ILE A 42 15.77 13.78 -1.50
C ILE A 42 17.11 13.16 -1.84
N GLY A 43 18.22 13.81 -1.45
CA GLY A 43 19.58 13.28 -1.65
C GLY A 43 19.76 11.93 -0.96
N ALA A 44 19.36 11.81 0.30
CA ALA A 44 19.41 10.56 1.06
C ALA A 44 18.53 9.47 0.44
N PHE A 45 17.32 9.84 -0.03
CA PHE A 45 16.43 8.93 -0.74
C PHE A 45 17.07 8.36 -2.01
N ILE A 46 17.71 9.22 -2.82
CA ILE A 46 18.38 8.79 -4.06
C ILE A 46 19.60 7.92 -3.76
N LEU A 47 20.42 8.30 -2.77
CA LEU A 47 21.62 7.55 -2.39
C LEU A 47 21.29 6.18 -1.77
N GLY A 48 20.18 6.09 -1.03
CA GLY A 48 19.80 4.89 -0.30
C GLY A 48 18.96 3.87 -1.09
N ASN A 49 18.55 4.18 -2.33
CA ASN A 49 17.60 3.33 -3.06
C ASN A 49 18.06 3.10 -4.51
N GLY A 50 17.77 1.88 -5.00
CA GLY A 50 17.93 1.56 -6.42
C GLY A 50 16.88 2.24 -7.31
N VAL A 51 17.18 2.36 -8.61
CA VAL A 51 16.30 3.02 -9.60
C VAL A 51 14.88 2.41 -9.63
N LYS A 52 14.75 1.10 -9.45
CA LYS A 52 13.43 0.42 -9.39
C LYS A 52 12.61 0.94 -8.21
N THR A 53 13.20 0.97 -7.01
CA THR A 53 12.55 1.45 -5.79
C THR A 53 12.19 2.93 -5.89
N ILE A 54 13.07 3.77 -6.46
CA ILE A 54 12.77 5.19 -6.69
C ILE A 54 11.53 5.36 -7.57
N LYS A 55 11.49 4.65 -8.72
CA LYS A 55 10.34 4.71 -9.63
C LYS A 55 9.06 4.21 -8.98
N SER A 56 9.08 3.06 -8.32
CA SER A 56 7.90 2.49 -7.66
C SER A 56 7.39 3.40 -6.54
N THR A 57 8.28 4.00 -5.74
CA THR A 57 7.90 4.96 -4.69
C THR A 57 7.18 6.18 -5.28
N LEU A 58 7.72 6.77 -6.35
CA LEU A 58 7.10 7.93 -7.00
C LEU A 58 5.74 7.58 -7.62
N LEU A 59 5.56 6.37 -8.13
CA LEU A 59 4.30 5.89 -8.69
C LEU A 59 3.26 5.56 -7.62
N VAL A 60 3.70 5.07 -6.46
CA VAL A 60 2.81 4.70 -5.35
C VAL A 60 2.21 5.93 -4.67
N ILE A 61 2.98 7.00 -4.44
CA ILE A 61 2.53 8.20 -3.71
C ILE A 61 1.16 8.72 -4.17
N PRO A 62 0.90 8.97 -5.47
CA PRO A 62 -0.42 9.44 -5.91
C PRO A 62 -1.55 8.44 -5.63
N THR A 63 -1.24 7.14 -5.60
CA THR A 63 -2.24 6.09 -5.35
C THR A 63 -2.70 6.05 -3.90
N LEU A 64 -1.83 6.48 -2.96
CA LEU A 64 -2.15 6.51 -1.52
C LEU A 64 -3.33 7.43 -1.22
N PHE A 65 -3.49 8.51 -1.98
CA PHE A 65 -4.60 9.46 -1.83
C PHE A 65 -5.94 8.93 -2.32
N LYS A 66 -5.93 7.83 -3.08
CA LYS A 66 -7.15 7.11 -3.49
C LYS A 66 -7.57 6.13 -2.38
N GLY A 67 -8.84 5.78 -2.33
CA GLY A 67 -9.35 4.75 -1.40
C GLY A 67 -8.70 3.38 -1.60
N SER A 68 -8.91 2.44 -0.67
CA SER A 68 -8.47 1.06 -0.86
C SER A 68 -9.10 0.46 -2.11
N LYS A 69 -8.28 -0.23 -2.91
CA LYS A 69 -8.71 -1.01 -4.07
C LYS A 69 -9.40 -2.30 -3.60
N TYR A 70 -8.91 -2.90 -2.53
CA TYR A 70 -9.35 -4.19 -2.01
C TYR A 70 -10.30 -3.98 -0.82
N ASN A 71 -11.58 -4.04 -1.09
CA ASN A 71 -12.64 -3.93 -0.11
C ASN A 71 -13.50 -5.21 -0.12
N LYS A 72 -14.45 -5.27 0.80
CA LYS A 72 -15.37 -6.43 0.96
C LYS A 72 -16.04 -6.84 -0.37
N ASP A 73 -16.45 -5.87 -1.19
CA ASP A 73 -17.12 -6.15 -2.46
C ASP A 73 -16.18 -6.82 -3.45
N VAL A 74 -14.93 -6.36 -3.54
CA VAL A 74 -13.90 -6.95 -4.43
C VAL A 74 -13.53 -8.35 -3.97
N TYR A 75 -13.43 -8.60 -2.66
CA TYR A 75 -13.23 -9.95 -2.14
C TYR A 75 -14.42 -10.87 -2.45
N MET A 76 -15.64 -10.35 -2.38
CA MET A 76 -16.83 -11.12 -2.77
C MET A 76 -16.82 -11.45 -4.26
N GLU A 77 -16.43 -10.50 -5.13
CA GLU A 77 -16.26 -10.74 -6.56
C GLU A 77 -15.18 -11.81 -6.82
N LEU A 78 -14.04 -11.76 -6.12
CA LEU A 78 -12.98 -12.78 -6.23
C LEU A 78 -13.48 -14.18 -5.86
N MET A 79 -14.14 -14.30 -4.71
CA MET A 79 -14.67 -15.60 -4.28
C MET A 79 -15.77 -16.12 -5.23
N GLY A 80 -16.57 -15.22 -5.81
CA GLY A 80 -17.55 -15.56 -6.84
C GLY A 80 -16.88 -16.08 -8.12
N LEU A 81 -15.86 -15.38 -8.62
CA LEU A 81 -15.07 -15.80 -9.78
C LEU A 81 -14.42 -17.18 -9.55
N LEU A 82 -13.71 -17.34 -8.43
CA LEU A 82 -13.07 -18.62 -8.08
C LEU A 82 -14.12 -19.74 -7.96
N TYR A 83 -15.26 -19.47 -7.36
CA TYR A 83 -16.34 -20.46 -7.27
C TYR A 83 -16.77 -20.94 -8.66
N VAL A 84 -17.02 -20.03 -9.61
CA VAL A 84 -17.47 -20.40 -10.98
C VAL A 84 -16.41 -21.22 -11.69
N LEU A 85 -15.15 -20.79 -11.66
CA LEU A 85 -14.04 -21.50 -12.29
C LEU A 85 -13.88 -22.91 -11.71
N LEU A 86 -13.86 -23.02 -10.38
CA LEU A 86 -13.72 -24.33 -9.71
C LEU A 86 -14.94 -25.23 -9.90
N ALA A 87 -16.15 -24.66 -9.99
CA ALA A 87 -17.37 -25.42 -10.27
C ALA A 87 -17.37 -25.96 -11.71
N LYS A 88 -16.90 -25.17 -12.68
CA LYS A 88 -16.71 -25.60 -14.07
C LYS A 88 -15.68 -26.74 -14.14
N ALA A 89 -14.51 -26.55 -13.52
CA ALA A 89 -13.46 -27.57 -13.47
C ALA A 89 -13.95 -28.90 -12.86
N ARG A 90 -14.73 -28.82 -11.79
CA ARG A 90 -15.27 -30.02 -11.11
C ARG A 90 -16.33 -30.75 -11.91
N LYS A 91 -17.19 -30.02 -12.64
CA LYS A 91 -18.31 -30.58 -13.40
C LYS A 91 -17.86 -31.10 -14.78
N GLU A 92 -16.98 -30.38 -15.44
CA GLU A 92 -16.63 -30.59 -16.86
C GLU A 92 -15.18 -31.04 -17.07
N GLY A 93 -14.39 -31.09 -15.98
CA GLY A 93 -12.98 -31.40 -16.00
C GLY A 93 -12.10 -30.14 -16.04
N THR A 94 -10.89 -30.24 -15.48
CA THR A 94 -9.94 -29.12 -15.37
C THR A 94 -9.52 -28.54 -16.71
N LEU A 95 -9.41 -29.39 -17.77
CA LEU A 95 -9.06 -28.96 -19.12
C LEU A 95 -10.03 -27.92 -19.72
N THR A 96 -11.28 -27.89 -19.26
CA THR A 96 -12.27 -26.91 -19.75
C THR A 96 -11.98 -25.48 -19.33
N LEU A 97 -11.09 -25.27 -18.36
CA LEU A 97 -10.62 -23.94 -17.96
C LEU A 97 -9.62 -23.33 -18.94
N GLU A 98 -8.99 -24.13 -19.81
CA GLU A 98 -7.89 -23.68 -20.68
C GLU A 98 -8.29 -22.45 -21.50
N SER A 99 -9.48 -22.45 -22.10
CA SER A 99 -9.97 -21.31 -22.88
C SER A 99 -10.22 -20.03 -22.06
N ASP A 100 -10.51 -20.17 -20.75
CA ASP A 100 -10.75 -19.03 -19.88
C ASP A 100 -9.44 -18.44 -19.31
N ILE A 101 -8.43 -19.29 -19.07
CA ILE A 101 -7.15 -18.88 -18.48
C ILE A 101 -6.13 -18.43 -19.53
N GLU A 102 -6.22 -18.86 -20.78
CA GLU A 102 -5.32 -18.43 -21.86
C GLU A 102 -5.62 -16.98 -22.31
N ASP A 103 -6.90 -16.60 -22.37
CA ASP A 103 -7.29 -15.22 -22.68
C ASP A 103 -8.41 -14.76 -21.73
N PRO A 104 -8.06 -14.33 -20.49
CA PRO A 104 -9.03 -13.88 -19.51
C PRO A 104 -9.90 -12.71 -19.98
N HIS A 105 -9.36 -11.85 -20.85
CA HIS A 105 -10.11 -10.71 -21.39
C HIS A 105 -11.23 -11.12 -22.35
N LYS A 106 -11.13 -12.27 -22.99
CA LYS A 106 -12.18 -12.83 -23.86
C LYS A 106 -13.07 -13.85 -23.15
N SER A 107 -12.69 -14.27 -21.95
CA SER A 107 -13.48 -15.22 -21.17
C SER A 107 -14.83 -14.62 -20.77
N PRO A 108 -15.95 -15.34 -21.04
CA PRO A 108 -17.25 -14.92 -20.57
C PRO A 108 -17.39 -14.96 -19.05
N ILE A 109 -16.54 -15.75 -18.37
CA ILE A 109 -16.51 -15.84 -16.90
C ILE A 109 -15.81 -14.61 -16.33
N PHE A 110 -14.55 -14.34 -16.73
CA PHE A 110 -13.79 -13.19 -16.24
C PHE A 110 -14.44 -11.83 -16.58
N SER A 111 -15.10 -11.73 -17.74
CA SER A 111 -15.77 -10.50 -18.17
C SER A 111 -16.89 -10.05 -17.22
N GLN A 112 -17.42 -10.94 -16.38
CA GLN A 112 -18.42 -10.60 -15.37
C GLN A 112 -17.81 -9.89 -14.15
N TYR A 113 -16.47 -9.87 -14.02
CA TYR A 113 -15.73 -9.33 -12.89
C TYR A 113 -14.71 -8.26 -13.32
N PRO A 114 -15.17 -7.13 -13.88
CA PRO A 114 -14.31 -6.14 -14.52
C PRO A 114 -13.30 -5.49 -13.56
N LYS A 115 -13.60 -5.39 -12.27
CA LYS A 115 -12.67 -4.86 -11.28
C LYS A 115 -11.48 -5.78 -11.06
N LEU A 116 -11.70 -7.09 -11.04
CA LEU A 116 -10.63 -8.09 -10.94
C LEU A 116 -9.84 -8.16 -12.24
N LEU A 117 -10.54 -8.17 -13.37
CA LEU A 117 -9.91 -8.22 -14.69
C LEU A 117 -9.00 -7.01 -14.97
N ALA A 118 -9.29 -5.86 -14.38
CA ALA A 118 -8.44 -4.66 -14.43
C ALA A 118 -7.18 -4.76 -13.54
N ASP A 119 -7.07 -5.79 -12.70
CA ASP A 119 -5.91 -6.03 -11.86
C ASP A 119 -5.01 -7.12 -12.45
N HIS A 120 -4.06 -6.69 -13.27
CA HIS A 120 -3.17 -7.60 -14.00
C HIS A 120 -2.47 -8.61 -13.08
N HIS A 121 -1.94 -8.17 -11.94
CA HIS A 121 -1.22 -9.06 -11.01
C HIS A 121 -2.12 -10.14 -10.41
N ILE A 122 -3.36 -9.79 -10.05
CA ILE A 122 -4.32 -10.76 -9.52
C ILE A 122 -4.75 -11.77 -10.59
N VAL A 123 -4.99 -11.29 -11.82
CA VAL A 123 -5.38 -12.16 -12.94
C VAL A 123 -4.22 -13.10 -13.30
N GLU A 124 -3.01 -12.59 -13.45
CA GLU A 124 -1.82 -13.35 -13.79
C GLU A 124 -1.55 -14.45 -12.74
N PHE A 125 -1.47 -14.09 -11.47
CA PHE A 125 -1.32 -15.03 -10.36
C PHE A 125 -2.38 -16.14 -10.41
N MET A 126 -3.64 -15.78 -10.57
CA MET A 126 -4.74 -16.75 -10.59
C MET A 126 -4.66 -17.67 -11.81
N THR A 127 -4.44 -17.13 -13.01
CA THR A 127 -4.40 -17.92 -14.24
C THR A 127 -3.19 -18.84 -14.30
N ASP A 128 -2.03 -18.42 -13.80
CA ASP A 128 -0.83 -19.24 -13.79
C ASP A 128 -1.01 -20.48 -12.91
N TYR A 129 -1.56 -20.32 -11.71
CA TYR A 129 -1.81 -21.49 -10.85
C TYR A 129 -2.99 -22.35 -11.32
N LEU A 130 -4.00 -21.77 -11.94
CA LEU A 130 -5.03 -22.56 -12.62
C LEU A 130 -4.44 -23.35 -13.81
N ARG A 131 -3.47 -22.79 -14.54
CA ARG A 131 -2.75 -23.47 -15.63
C ARG A 131 -1.94 -24.65 -15.10
N LEU A 132 -1.23 -24.48 -13.97
CA LEU A 132 -0.53 -25.60 -13.31
C LEU A 132 -1.49 -26.68 -12.84
N MET A 133 -2.67 -26.30 -12.33
CA MET A 133 -3.72 -27.24 -11.94
C MET A 133 -4.26 -28.01 -13.15
N VAL A 134 -4.46 -27.36 -14.30
CA VAL A 134 -4.89 -27.99 -15.54
C VAL A 134 -3.84 -28.97 -16.08
N GLY A 135 -2.56 -28.59 -15.98
CA GLY A 135 -1.44 -29.44 -16.42
C GLY A 135 -1.27 -30.73 -15.62
N GLY A 136 -1.74 -30.76 -14.36
CA GLY A 136 -1.80 -31.97 -13.53
C GLY A 136 -0.44 -32.58 -13.16
N ASN A 137 0.68 -31.89 -13.43
CA ASN A 137 2.03 -32.41 -13.26
C ASN A 137 2.63 -32.14 -11.85
N MET A 138 1.94 -31.37 -11.01
CA MET A 138 2.41 -30.98 -9.67
C MET A 138 1.37 -31.39 -8.62
N ASN A 139 1.86 -31.82 -7.47
CA ASN A 139 0.99 -32.08 -6.32
C ASN A 139 0.66 -30.78 -5.56
N ALA A 140 -0.36 -30.85 -4.68
CA ALA A 140 -0.82 -29.67 -3.95
C ALA A 140 0.28 -29.01 -3.08
N PHE A 141 1.21 -29.77 -2.54
CA PHE A 141 2.32 -29.24 -1.72
C PHE A 141 3.33 -28.46 -2.55
N GLU A 142 3.66 -28.96 -3.75
CA GLU A 142 4.58 -28.27 -4.67
C GLU A 142 3.96 -26.95 -5.15
N ILE A 143 2.67 -26.95 -5.51
CA ILE A 143 1.94 -25.73 -5.89
C ILE A 143 1.87 -24.76 -4.70
N GLU A 144 1.61 -25.23 -3.48
CA GLU A 144 1.59 -24.42 -2.29
C GLU A 144 2.91 -23.71 -2.05
N SER A 145 4.02 -24.45 -2.11
CA SER A 145 5.37 -23.90 -1.92
C SER A 145 5.70 -22.83 -2.96
N LEU A 146 5.33 -23.05 -4.22
CA LEU A 146 5.56 -22.08 -5.29
C LEU A 146 4.72 -20.82 -5.11
N MET A 147 3.45 -20.97 -4.71
CA MET A 147 2.57 -19.84 -4.39
C MET A 147 3.11 -19.00 -3.21
N ASP A 148 3.69 -19.67 -2.19
CA ASP A 148 4.23 -18.96 -1.03
C ASP A 148 5.45 -18.12 -1.41
N GLU A 149 6.37 -18.65 -2.21
CA GLU A 149 7.53 -17.91 -2.69
C GLU A 149 7.13 -16.71 -3.58
N GLU A 150 6.13 -16.87 -4.42
CA GLU A 150 5.64 -15.76 -5.25
C GLU A 150 4.92 -14.71 -4.42
N ILE A 151 4.07 -15.10 -3.46
CA ILE A 151 3.39 -14.17 -2.54
C ILE A 151 4.42 -13.39 -1.72
N GLU A 152 5.46 -14.06 -1.20
CA GLU A 152 6.54 -13.41 -0.45
C GLU A 152 7.31 -12.42 -1.34
N THR A 153 7.64 -12.81 -2.57
CA THR A 153 8.30 -11.94 -3.55
C THR A 153 7.49 -10.69 -3.82
N HIS A 154 6.18 -10.84 -4.10
CA HIS A 154 5.28 -9.71 -4.30
C HIS A 154 5.16 -8.81 -3.06
N HIS A 155 5.14 -9.43 -1.88
CA HIS A 155 5.07 -8.70 -0.62
C HIS A 155 6.32 -7.83 -0.41
N VAL A 156 7.51 -8.42 -0.53
CA VAL A 156 8.81 -7.72 -0.38
C VAL A 156 8.97 -6.61 -1.42
N GLU A 157 8.63 -6.88 -2.69
CA GLU A 157 8.69 -5.86 -3.74
C GLU A 157 7.69 -4.72 -3.49
N GLY A 158 6.49 -5.04 -3.00
CA GLY A 158 5.46 -4.08 -2.66
C GLY A 158 5.82 -3.21 -1.45
N GLU A 159 6.51 -3.78 -0.44
CA GLU A 159 6.95 -3.05 0.75
C GLU A 159 8.12 -2.09 0.47
N ALA A 160 8.93 -2.33 -0.54
CA ALA A 160 10.11 -1.51 -0.83
C ALA A 160 9.82 0.01 -0.92
N PRO A 161 8.73 0.48 -1.58
CA PRO A 161 8.34 1.89 -1.58
C PRO A 161 7.96 2.43 -0.19
N ALA A 162 7.25 1.64 0.62
CA ALA A 162 6.85 2.04 1.97
C ALA A 162 8.07 2.20 2.87
N LEU A 163 8.97 1.22 2.87
CA LEU A 163 10.24 1.27 3.62
C LEU A 163 11.12 2.44 3.16
N ALA A 164 11.15 2.74 1.86
CA ALA A 164 11.90 3.88 1.34
C ALA A 164 11.33 5.21 1.85
N LEU A 165 9.99 5.37 1.89
CA LEU A 165 9.32 6.53 2.49
C LEU A 165 9.60 6.62 3.98
N GLN A 166 9.53 5.51 4.71
CA GLN A 166 9.81 5.47 6.13
C GLN A 166 11.22 5.97 6.45
N LYS A 167 12.24 5.47 5.73
CA LYS A 167 13.64 5.90 5.90
C LYS A 167 13.80 7.40 5.67
N VAL A 168 13.12 7.96 4.66
CA VAL A 168 13.12 9.41 4.43
C VAL A 168 12.46 10.13 5.60
N GLY A 169 11.30 9.67 6.05
CA GLY A 169 10.61 10.21 7.22
C GLY A 169 11.51 10.25 8.45
N ASP A 170 12.16 9.13 8.76
CA ASP A 170 13.05 8.99 9.92
C ASP A 170 14.28 9.91 9.84
N ALA A 171 14.73 10.26 8.64
CA ALA A 171 15.87 11.15 8.42
C ALA A 171 15.50 12.65 8.54
N MET A 172 14.23 13.04 8.32
CA MET A 172 13.82 14.45 8.30
C MET A 172 14.13 15.21 9.60
N PRO A 173 13.86 14.65 10.81
CA PRO A 173 14.19 15.33 12.06
C PRO A 173 15.70 15.60 12.20
N ALA A 174 16.55 14.64 11.77
CA ALA A 174 17.98 14.81 11.79
C ALA A 174 18.45 15.94 10.85
N PHE A 175 17.89 16.02 9.64
CA PHE A 175 18.16 17.14 8.72
C PHE A 175 17.63 18.46 9.24
N GLY A 176 16.51 18.45 9.97
CA GLY A 176 16.00 19.62 10.69
C GLY A 176 17.00 20.13 11.74
N ILE A 177 17.62 19.20 12.49
CA ILE A 177 18.69 19.58 13.46
C ILE A 177 19.91 20.13 12.72
N VAL A 178 20.32 19.53 11.62
CA VAL A 178 21.44 20.04 10.80
C VAL A 178 21.16 21.47 10.34
N ALA A 179 19.97 21.73 9.81
CA ALA A 179 19.58 23.08 9.39
C ALA A 179 19.61 24.08 10.57
N ALA A 180 19.05 23.69 11.71
CA ALA A 180 19.06 24.53 12.92
C ALA A 180 20.49 24.85 13.41
N VAL A 181 21.37 23.85 13.43
CA VAL A 181 22.77 24.05 13.84
C VAL A 181 23.48 25.01 12.87
N MET A 182 23.27 24.86 11.55
CA MET A 182 23.83 25.77 10.54
C MET A 182 23.31 27.19 10.72
N GLY A 183 22.02 27.37 11.04
CA GLY A 183 21.41 28.66 11.35
C GLY A 183 22.03 29.31 12.59
N VAL A 184 22.25 28.53 13.65
CA VAL A 184 22.93 29.03 14.87
C VAL A 184 24.40 29.41 14.56
N VAL A 185 25.13 28.61 13.79
CA VAL A 185 26.50 28.95 13.37
C VAL A 185 26.53 30.28 12.60
N HIS A 186 25.56 30.48 11.70
CA HIS A 186 25.43 31.74 10.96
C HIS A 186 25.11 32.91 11.91
N THR A 187 24.22 32.72 12.90
CA THR A 187 23.92 33.75 13.92
C THR A 187 25.15 34.11 14.74
N MET A 188 25.97 33.14 15.14
CA MET A 188 27.20 33.39 15.89
C MET A 188 28.26 34.20 15.10
N ALA A 189 28.26 34.05 13.77
CA ALA A 189 29.11 34.89 12.91
C ALA A 189 28.65 36.37 12.89
N SER A 190 27.44 36.65 13.34
CA SER A 190 26.81 37.97 13.42
C SER A 190 26.73 38.50 14.89
N ALA A 191 27.58 38.00 15.80
CA ALA A 191 27.45 38.25 17.24
C ALA A 191 27.65 39.73 17.64
N ASP A 192 28.11 40.57 16.74
CA ASP A 192 28.23 42.03 16.87
C ASP A 192 26.89 42.79 16.63
N GLN A 193 25.88 42.09 16.12
CA GLN A 193 24.56 42.65 15.82
C GLN A 193 23.73 42.93 17.12
N PRO A 194 22.76 43.86 17.07
CA PRO A 194 21.86 44.09 18.18
C PRO A 194 21.13 42.82 18.64
N PRO A 195 20.87 42.65 19.96
CA PRO A 195 20.21 41.47 20.52
C PRO A 195 18.85 41.11 19.87
N ALA A 196 18.12 42.12 19.39
CA ALA A 196 16.83 41.89 18.70
C ALA A 196 17.02 41.15 17.35
N ILE A 197 18.09 41.50 16.60
CA ILE A 197 18.44 40.83 15.33
C ILE A 197 18.91 39.41 15.61
N LEU A 198 19.76 39.21 16.62
CA LEU A 198 20.23 37.89 17.02
C LEU A 198 19.08 36.98 17.45
N GLY A 199 18.11 37.53 18.19
CA GLY A 199 16.90 36.83 18.62
C GLY A 199 16.07 36.34 17.42
N GLU A 200 15.91 37.20 16.40
CA GLU A 200 15.21 36.83 15.16
C GLU A 200 15.93 35.72 14.40
N MET A 201 17.27 35.80 14.23
CA MET A 201 18.06 34.80 13.58
C MET A 201 18.02 33.43 14.29
N ILE A 202 18.05 33.42 15.62
CA ILE A 202 17.88 32.20 16.44
C ILE A 202 16.48 31.60 16.23
N ALA A 203 15.43 32.45 16.26
CA ALA A 203 14.08 32.00 16.04
C ALA A 203 13.93 31.34 14.64
N GLN A 204 14.53 31.93 13.60
CA GLN A 204 14.55 31.36 12.25
C GLN A 204 15.24 29.99 12.24
N ALA A 205 16.42 29.87 12.86
CA ALA A 205 17.16 28.61 12.94
C ALA A 205 16.34 27.47 13.59
N LEU A 206 15.57 27.78 14.63
CA LEU A 206 14.72 26.78 15.31
C LEU A 206 13.57 26.27 14.45
N VAL A 207 13.14 27.02 13.43
CA VAL A 207 12.09 26.58 12.49
C VAL A 207 12.54 25.35 11.73
N GLY A 208 13.84 25.19 11.41
CA GLY A 208 14.37 24.01 10.73
C GLY A 208 14.06 22.71 11.50
N THR A 209 14.31 22.69 12.82
CA THR A 209 13.97 21.53 13.66
C THR A 209 12.47 21.25 13.66
N PHE A 210 11.66 22.28 13.84
CA PHE A 210 10.21 22.17 13.80
C PHE A 210 9.70 21.58 12.48
N LEU A 211 10.16 22.11 11.35
CA LEU A 211 9.77 21.63 10.02
C LEU A 211 10.20 20.18 9.79
N GLY A 212 11.42 19.81 10.14
CA GLY A 212 11.92 18.44 10.02
C GLY A 212 11.03 17.43 10.75
N ILE A 213 10.65 17.75 12.00
CA ILE A 213 9.76 16.90 12.82
C ILE A 213 8.34 16.86 12.23
N LEU A 214 7.79 18.01 11.84
CA LEU A 214 6.45 18.08 11.27
C LEU A 214 6.33 17.31 9.96
N ILE A 215 7.30 17.45 9.05
CA ILE A 215 7.33 16.73 7.77
C ILE A 215 7.42 15.23 8.03
N SER A 216 8.26 14.80 8.95
CA SER A 216 8.45 13.40 9.31
C SER A 216 7.16 12.77 9.83
N TYR A 217 6.74 13.20 11.02
CA TYR A 217 5.65 12.55 11.77
C TYR A 217 4.27 13.01 11.36
N GLY A 218 4.14 14.22 10.82
CA GLY A 218 2.86 14.75 10.34
C GLY A 218 2.47 14.24 8.93
N PHE A 219 3.44 13.88 8.09
CA PHE A 219 3.15 13.57 6.69
C PHE A 219 3.84 12.30 6.19
N ILE A 220 5.16 12.21 6.17
CA ILE A 220 5.87 11.10 5.51
C ILE A 220 5.62 9.77 6.24
N GLY A 221 5.74 9.74 7.55
CA GLY A 221 5.49 8.54 8.35
C GLY A 221 4.08 7.97 8.16
N PRO A 222 3.02 8.78 8.32
CA PRO A 222 1.65 8.33 8.01
C PRO A 222 1.46 7.83 6.58
N LEU A 223 2.09 8.46 5.58
CA LEU A 223 2.03 7.99 4.19
C LEU A 223 2.73 6.64 4.01
N SER A 224 3.88 6.42 4.66
CA SER A 224 4.55 5.12 4.69
C SER A 224 3.64 4.04 5.28
N SER A 225 3.02 4.30 6.43
CA SER A 225 2.09 3.36 7.07
C SER A 225 0.88 3.02 6.19
N VAL A 226 0.34 3.99 5.43
CA VAL A 226 -0.73 3.72 4.47
C VAL A 226 -0.22 2.84 3.32
N ALA A 227 1.02 3.06 2.84
CA ALA A 227 1.62 2.23 1.79
C ALA A 227 1.77 0.77 2.27
N GLU A 228 2.26 0.53 3.48
CA GLU A 228 2.35 -0.81 4.09
C GLU A 228 0.98 -1.50 4.17
N GLN A 229 -0.06 -0.77 4.64
CA GLN A 229 -1.42 -1.31 4.69
C GLN A 229 -1.92 -1.75 3.31
N ARG A 230 -1.61 -1.00 2.23
CA ARG A 230 -1.98 -1.37 0.86
C ARG A 230 -1.33 -2.67 0.40
N VAL A 231 -0.05 -2.86 0.74
CA VAL A 231 0.67 -4.11 0.43
C VAL A 231 0.06 -5.28 1.19
N ALA A 232 -0.25 -5.10 2.46
CA ALA A 232 -0.90 -6.13 3.27
C ALA A 232 -2.29 -6.53 2.70
N GLU A 233 -3.10 -5.55 2.25
CA GLU A 233 -4.39 -5.80 1.58
C GLU A 233 -4.20 -6.60 0.28
N GLN A 234 -3.21 -6.25 -0.54
CA GLN A 234 -2.90 -6.99 -1.77
C GLN A 234 -2.45 -8.41 -1.49
N THR A 235 -1.58 -8.59 -0.51
CA THR A 235 -1.12 -9.92 -0.06
C THR A 235 -2.31 -10.80 0.35
N LYS A 236 -3.35 -10.23 0.98
CA LYS A 236 -4.57 -10.98 1.33
C LYS A 236 -5.36 -11.46 0.11
N MET A 237 -5.34 -10.72 -1.01
CA MET A 237 -5.94 -11.19 -2.26
C MET A 237 -5.25 -12.45 -2.76
N PHE A 238 -3.90 -12.44 -2.84
CA PHE A 238 -3.12 -13.62 -3.24
C PHE A 238 -3.33 -14.80 -2.29
N GLN A 239 -3.30 -14.57 -0.98
CA GLN A 239 -3.57 -15.61 0.01
C GLN A 239 -4.98 -16.22 -0.14
N CYS A 240 -5.98 -15.40 -0.44
CA CYS A 240 -7.35 -15.86 -0.69
C CYS A 240 -7.39 -16.79 -1.92
N ILE A 241 -6.74 -16.42 -3.02
CA ILE A 241 -6.62 -17.25 -4.22
C ILE A 241 -5.90 -18.55 -3.89
N LYS A 242 -4.73 -18.46 -3.25
CA LYS A 242 -3.90 -19.62 -2.87
C LYS A 242 -4.72 -20.66 -2.12
N VAL A 243 -5.30 -20.30 -0.97
CA VAL A 243 -5.98 -21.27 -0.12
C VAL A 243 -7.24 -21.84 -0.77
N THR A 244 -7.90 -21.06 -1.64
CA THR A 244 -9.08 -21.51 -2.38
C THR A 244 -8.69 -22.56 -3.44
N ILE A 245 -7.63 -22.32 -4.21
CA ILE A 245 -7.12 -23.26 -5.22
C ILE A 245 -6.63 -24.53 -4.53
N LEU A 246 -5.85 -24.42 -3.46
CA LEU A 246 -5.33 -25.56 -2.70
C LEU A 246 -6.45 -26.41 -2.09
N ALA A 247 -7.49 -25.80 -1.57
CA ALA A 247 -8.68 -26.54 -1.09
C ALA A 247 -9.32 -27.33 -2.23
N SER A 248 -9.42 -26.75 -3.43
CA SER A 248 -9.95 -27.46 -4.60
C SER A 248 -9.04 -28.61 -5.03
N LEU A 249 -7.72 -28.43 -5.07
CA LEU A 249 -6.74 -29.48 -5.36
C LEU A 249 -6.82 -30.65 -4.36
N ASN A 250 -7.10 -30.36 -3.09
CA ASN A 250 -7.33 -31.34 -2.05
C ASN A 250 -8.75 -31.99 -2.12
N GLY A 251 -9.51 -31.73 -3.19
CA GLY A 251 -10.79 -32.40 -3.46
C GLY A 251 -12.03 -31.76 -2.77
N TYR A 252 -11.87 -30.65 -2.06
CA TYR A 252 -13.03 -29.98 -1.47
C TYR A 252 -13.97 -29.43 -2.53
N ALA A 253 -15.27 -29.41 -2.20
CA ALA A 253 -16.27 -28.82 -3.08
C ALA A 253 -16.04 -27.31 -3.26
N PRO A 254 -16.33 -26.71 -4.43
CA PRO A 254 -16.09 -25.30 -4.70
C PRO A 254 -16.66 -24.36 -3.64
N ALA A 255 -17.86 -24.65 -3.11
CA ALA A 255 -18.46 -23.87 -2.02
C ALA A 255 -17.66 -23.94 -0.71
N ILE A 256 -17.00 -25.05 -0.44
CA ILE A 256 -16.10 -25.19 0.72
C ILE A 256 -14.76 -24.52 0.43
N ALA A 257 -14.23 -24.67 -0.79
CA ALA A 257 -12.96 -24.06 -1.19
C ALA A 257 -12.97 -22.53 -1.04
N VAL A 258 -14.05 -21.86 -1.46
CA VAL A 258 -14.17 -20.39 -1.27
C VAL A 258 -14.35 -19.99 0.20
N GLU A 259 -14.84 -20.88 1.06
CA GLU A 259 -14.90 -20.64 2.51
C GLU A 259 -13.50 -20.63 3.14
N PHE A 260 -12.56 -21.44 2.64
CA PHE A 260 -11.13 -21.32 2.99
C PHE A 260 -10.59 -19.93 2.63
N GLY A 261 -10.88 -19.47 1.40
CA GLY A 261 -10.50 -18.10 0.97
C GLY A 261 -11.07 -17.02 1.87
N ARG A 262 -12.35 -17.11 2.23
CA ARG A 262 -12.99 -16.16 3.16
C ARG A 262 -12.27 -16.07 4.50
N LYS A 263 -11.80 -17.19 5.04
CA LYS A 263 -11.21 -17.27 6.38
C LYS A 263 -9.85 -16.57 6.51
N VAL A 264 -9.10 -16.38 5.43
CA VAL A 264 -7.81 -15.69 5.48
C VAL A 264 -7.92 -14.17 5.38
N LEU A 265 -9.10 -13.63 5.06
CA LEU A 265 -9.32 -12.19 4.96
C LEU A 265 -9.28 -11.51 6.33
N PHE A 266 -8.87 -10.25 6.35
CA PHE A 266 -8.97 -9.42 7.55
C PHE A 266 -10.41 -9.34 8.03
N SER A 267 -10.61 -9.31 9.34
CA SER A 267 -11.95 -9.31 9.94
C SER A 267 -12.82 -8.13 9.51
N THR A 268 -12.19 -6.99 9.19
CA THR A 268 -12.84 -5.77 8.70
C THR A 268 -13.45 -5.93 7.30
N GLU A 269 -12.81 -6.74 6.45
CA GLU A 269 -13.20 -6.94 5.05
C GLU A 269 -13.87 -8.31 4.80
N ARG A 270 -13.81 -9.18 5.81
CA ARG A 270 -14.34 -10.55 5.70
C ARG A 270 -15.87 -10.54 5.67
N PRO A 271 -16.51 -11.01 4.58
CA PRO A 271 -17.96 -11.22 4.60
C PRO A 271 -18.38 -12.28 5.64
N SER A 272 -19.61 -12.23 6.11
CA SER A 272 -20.16 -13.30 6.94
C SER A 272 -20.33 -14.59 6.13
N PHE A 273 -20.50 -15.70 6.81
CA PHE A 273 -20.76 -16.99 6.16
C PHE A 273 -22.02 -16.92 5.28
N SER A 274 -23.11 -16.36 5.82
CA SER A 274 -24.38 -16.24 5.10
C SER A 274 -24.29 -15.32 3.87
N GLU A 275 -23.53 -14.22 3.95
CA GLU A 275 -23.31 -13.33 2.81
C GLU A 275 -22.58 -14.05 1.66
N LEU A 276 -21.53 -14.81 1.98
CA LEU A 276 -20.82 -15.58 0.96
C LEU A 276 -21.70 -16.69 0.38
N GLU A 277 -22.42 -17.43 1.22
CA GLU A 277 -23.32 -18.49 0.76
C GLU A 277 -24.41 -17.94 -0.19
N GLU A 278 -25.02 -16.82 0.16
CA GLU A 278 -26.02 -16.18 -0.70
C GLU A 278 -25.42 -15.68 -2.02
N HIS A 279 -24.21 -15.12 -1.97
CA HIS A 279 -23.50 -14.68 -3.17
C HIS A 279 -23.21 -15.85 -4.11
N VAL A 280 -22.68 -16.94 -3.58
CA VAL A 280 -22.40 -18.17 -4.34
C VAL A 280 -23.68 -18.76 -4.94
N ARG A 281 -24.79 -18.76 -4.21
CA ARG A 281 -26.10 -19.21 -4.74
C ARG A 281 -26.57 -18.35 -5.91
N ARG A 282 -26.41 -17.02 -5.83
CA ARG A 282 -26.77 -16.09 -6.92
C ARG A 282 -25.92 -16.30 -8.17
N VAL A 283 -24.63 -16.50 -7.98
CA VAL A 283 -23.67 -16.76 -9.08
C VAL A 283 -23.94 -18.12 -9.76
N LYS A 284 -24.34 -19.13 -8.97
CA LYS A 284 -24.71 -20.47 -9.49
C LYS A 284 -25.99 -20.45 -10.33
N ALA A 285 -26.90 -19.53 -10.07
CA ALA A 285 -28.21 -19.44 -10.74
C ALA A 285 -28.15 -18.68 -12.08
N LYS A 286 -27.03 -18.02 -12.39
CA LYS A 286 -26.73 -17.39 -13.68
C LYS A 286 -26.05 -18.36 -14.61
#